data_3068af87dbb01bb82f57bc76b95b321c
#
_entry.id   3068af87dbb01bb82f57bc76b95b321c
#
_cell.length_a   1.000
_cell.length_b   1.000
_cell.length_c   1.000
_cell.angle_alpha   90.00
_cell.angle_beta   90.00
_cell.angle_gamma   90.00
#
_symmetry.space_group_name_H-M   'P 1'
#
loop_
_entity.id
_entity.type
_entity.pdbx_description
1 polymer ?
#
loop_
_entity_poly.entity_id
_entity_poly.type
_entity_poly.pdbx_seq_one_letter_code
_entity_poly.pdbx_strand_id
1 'polypeptide(L)'
;MTVATNIPKAYAEIVEFFAAGTTPQSIVNFQLSDEGKEYIEDLIYRYKTPGEVLTKEDKKELENFLVIEHLLILIKALAHKYVVSE
;
A
#
# COMPACT_ATOMS: atom_id res chain seq x y z
N MET A 1 27.44 -1.09 -0.05
CA MET A 1 26.93 -0.30 -1.17
C MET A 1 25.42 -0.21 -1.09
N THR A 2 24.93 0.96 -1.35
CA THR A 2 23.50 1.18 -1.28
C THR A 2 22.90 1.13 -2.67
N VAL A 3 21.91 0.31 -2.84
CA VAL A 3 21.15 0.30 -4.07
C VAL A 3 19.98 1.25 -3.90
N ALA A 4 19.97 2.29 -4.70
CA ALA A 4 18.86 3.22 -4.68
C ALA A 4 17.66 2.51 -5.30
N THR A 5 16.67 2.25 -4.50
CA THR A 5 15.47 1.60 -4.96
C THR A 5 14.35 2.64 -4.99
N ASN A 6 13.89 2.93 -6.19
CA ASN A 6 12.77 3.84 -6.34
C ASN A 6 11.49 3.06 -6.14
N ILE A 7 10.96 3.15 -4.93
CA ILE A 7 9.70 2.49 -4.63
C ILE A 7 8.57 3.47 -4.94
N PRO A 8 7.63 3.07 -5.79
CA PRO A 8 6.50 3.95 -6.10
C PRO A 8 5.79 4.41 -4.85
N LYS A 9 5.44 5.68 -4.84
CA LYS A 9 4.85 6.33 -3.67
C LYS A 9 3.56 5.65 -3.22
N ALA A 10 2.84 5.08 -4.17
CA ALA A 10 1.55 4.45 -3.85
C ALA A 10 1.66 3.35 -2.81
N TYR A 11 2.77 2.60 -2.81
CA TYR A 11 2.90 1.51 -1.85
C TYR A 11 4.22 1.53 -1.08
N ALA A 12 4.93 2.67 -1.11
CA ALA A 12 6.20 2.78 -0.40
C ALA A 12 6.03 2.57 1.10
N GLU A 13 4.95 3.08 1.68
CA GLU A 13 4.72 2.92 3.12
C GLU A 13 4.52 1.46 3.50
N ILE A 14 3.82 0.71 2.65
CA ILE A 14 3.59 -0.71 2.90
C ILE A 14 4.90 -1.47 2.84
N VAL A 15 5.71 -1.18 1.82
CA VAL A 15 7.01 -1.83 1.67
C VAL A 15 7.91 -1.55 2.86
N GLU A 16 7.99 -0.27 3.28
CA GLU A 16 8.81 0.09 4.43
C GLU A 16 8.32 -0.58 5.70
N PHE A 17 7.01 -0.63 5.87
CA PHE A 17 6.43 -1.26 7.05
C PHE A 17 6.89 -2.71 7.18
N PHE A 18 6.81 -3.48 6.11
CA PHE A 18 7.23 -4.86 6.16
C PHE A 18 8.74 -5.01 6.25
N ALA A 19 9.49 -4.13 5.58
CA ALA A 19 10.95 -4.20 5.60
C ALA A 19 11.51 -3.91 6.99
N ALA A 20 10.83 -3.09 7.77
CA ALA A 20 11.29 -2.73 9.12
C ALA A 20 11.02 -3.82 10.16
N GLY A 21 10.28 -4.83 9.78
CA GLY A 21 9.92 -5.91 10.71
C GLY A 21 8.53 -5.69 11.30
N THR A 22 7.76 -6.77 11.33
CA THR A 22 6.37 -6.66 11.77
C THR A 22 6.03 -7.74 12.78
N THR A 23 4.97 -7.49 13.53
CA THR A 23 4.34 -8.48 14.40
C THR A 23 2.90 -8.60 13.95
N PRO A 24 2.20 -9.70 14.34
CA PRO A 24 0.79 -9.80 13.98
C PRO A 24 -0.03 -8.60 14.42
N GLN A 25 0.24 -8.09 15.62
CA GLN A 25 -0.49 -6.93 16.12
C GLN A 25 -0.22 -5.69 15.29
N SER A 26 1.04 -5.47 14.90
CA SER A 26 1.37 -4.29 14.09
C SER A 26 0.76 -4.38 12.69
N ILE A 27 0.66 -5.59 12.16
CA ILE A 27 0.02 -5.79 10.85
C ILE A 27 -1.46 -5.44 10.92
N VAL A 28 -2.15 -5.94 11.95
CA VAL A 28 -3.57 -5.66 12.12
C VAL A 28 -3.81 -4.14 12.25
N ASN A 29 -2.90 -3.45 12.91
CA ASN A 29 -3.06 -2.02 13.19
C ASN A 29 -2.52 -1.11 12.08
N PHE A 30 -1.87 -1.67 11.08
CA PHE A 30 -1.26 -0.84 10.04
C PHE A 30 -2.29 -0.03 9.27
N GLN A 31 -1.99 1.23 9.04
CA GLN A 31 -2.78 2.11 8.19
C GLN A 31 -1.84 3.03 7.42
N LEU A 32 -2.26 3.39 6.23
CA LEU A 32 -1.52 4.38 5.46
C LEU A 32 -1.63 5.74 6.14
N SER A 33 -0.60 6.57 5.96
CA SER A 33 -0.67 7.95 6.41
C SER A 33 -1.75 8.70 5.63
N ASP A 34 -2.14 9.86 6.14
CA ASP A 34 -3.10 10.70 5.43
C ASP A 34 -2.56 11.10 4.07
N GLU A 35 -1.27 11.40 3.98
CA GLU A 35 -0.63 11.71 2.70
C GLU A 35 -0.72 10.54 1.73
N GLY A 36 -0.45 9.34 2.22
CA GLY A 36 -0.53 8.15 1.40
C GLY A 36 -1.93 7.91 0.87
N LYS A 37 -2.92 8.08 1.75
CA LYS A 37 -4.31 7.92 1.36
C LYS A 37 -4.72 8.93 0.29
N GLU A 38 -4.31 10.18 0.47
CA GLU A 38 -4.63 11.23 -0.49
C GLU A 38 -4.02 10.95 -1.85
N TYR A 39 -2.79 10.48 -1.85
CA TYR A 39 -2.11 10.15 -3.09
C TYR A 39 -2.85 9.06 -3.87
N ILE A 40 -3.27 8.02 -3.16
CA ILE A 40 -4.01 6.91 -3.76
C ILE A 40 -5.37 7.39 -4.26
N GLU A 41 -6.05 8.18 -3.46
CA GLU A 41 -7.36 8.70 -3.84
C GLU A 41 -7.27 9.55 -5.11
N ASP A 42 -6.20 10.32 -5.23
CA ASP A 42 -5.98 11.12 -6.43
C ASP A 42 -5.78 10.24 -7.67
N LEU A 43 -4.98 9.16 -7.52
CA LEU A 43 -4.78 8.24 -8.63
C LEU A 43 -6.09 7.59 -9.05
N ILE A 44 -6.88 7.16 -8.08
CA ILE A 44 -8.17 6.53 -8.38
C ILE A 44 -9.11 7.52 -9.05
N TYR A 45 -9.14 8.75 -8.53
CA TYR A 45 -9.98 9.79 -9.10
C TYR A 45 -9.64 10.03 -10.57
N ARG A 46 -8.35 10.18 -10.86
CA ARG A 46 -7.92 10.43 -12.23
C ARG A 46 -8.22 9.23 -13.14
N TYR A 47 -8.09 8.03 -12.60
CA TYR A 47 -8.37 6.81 -13.36
C TYR A 47 -9.85 6.73 -13.75
N LYS A 48 -10.73 7.16 -12.85
CA LYS A 48 -12.18 7.06 -13.05
C LYS A 48 -12.79 8.25 -13.79
N THR A 49 -12.06 9.35 -13.90
CA THR A 49 -12.62 10.57 -14.46
C THR A 49 -12.31 10.69 -15.95
N PRO A 50 -13.33 10.72 -16.81
CA PRO A 50 -13.09 10.91 -18.24
C PRO A 50 -12.40 12.24 -18.50
N GLY A 51 -11.41 12.25 -19.37
CA GLY A 51 -10.66 13.44 -19.69
C GLY A 51 -9.42 13.65 -18.86
N GLU A 52 -9.30 12.98 -17.73
CA GLU A 52 -8.07 13.01 -16.94
C GLU A 52 -7.07 12.04 -17.55
N VAL A 53 -5.80 12.47 -17.58
CA VAL A 53 -4.76 11.66 -18.17
C VAL A 53 -3.91 11.02 -17.10
N LEU A 54 -3.83 9.69 -17.14
CA LEU A 54 -2.87 8.95 -16.34
C LEU A 54 -1.74 8.51 -17.25
N THR A 55 -0.50 8.70 -16.80
CA THR A 55 0.62 8.16 -17.51
C THR A 55 0.62 6.65 -17.41
N LYS A 56 1.39 5.98 -18.26
CA LYS A 56 1.54 4.54 -18.17
C LYS A 56 2.09 4.13 -16.82
N GLU A 57 3.05 4.91 -16.31
CA GLU A 57 3.64 4.63 -15.02
C GLU A 57 2.63 4.77 -13.90
N ASP A 58 1.82 5.82 -13.94
CA ASP A 58 0.78 6.05 -12.91
C ASP A 58 -0.24 4.92 -12.92
N LYS A 59 -0.63 4.48 -14.11
CA LYS A 59 -1.60 3.40 -14.22
C LYS A 59 -1.04 2.11 -13.68
N LYS A 60 0.21 1.81 -14.01
CA LYS A 60 0.87 0.61 -13.51
C LYS A 60 1.05 0.67 -12.00
N GLU A 61 1.40 1.86 -11.49
CA GLU A 61 1.55 2.04 -10.05
C GLU A 61 0.25 1.75 -9.32
N LEU A 62 -0.86 2.28 -9.86
CA LEU A 62 -2.17 2.04 -9.26
C LEU A 62 -2.54 0.56 -9.31
N GLU A 63 -2.30 -0.09 -10.44
CA GLU A 63 -2.59 -1.52 -10.58
C GLU A 63 -1.79 -2.34 -9.57
N ASN A 64 -0.51 -2.02 -9.43
CA ASN A 64 0.34 -2.72 -8.46
C ASN A 64 -0.14 -2.46 -7.03
N PHE A 65 -0.52 -1.22 -6.74
CA PHE A 65 -1.06 -0.91 -5.42
C PHE A 65 -2.28 -1.74 -5.09
N LEU A 66 -3.19 -1.89 -6.05
CA LEU A 66 -4.43 -2.65 -5.82
C LEU A 66 -4.13 -4.11 -5.51
N VAL A 67 -3.14 -4.70 -6.20
CA VAL A 67 -2.71 -6.06 -5.91
C VAL A 67 -2.12 -6.16 -4.52
N ILE A 68 -1.24 -5.22 -4.18
CA ILE A 68 -0.57 -5.21 -2.87
C ILE A 68 -1.60 -4.98 -1.76
N GLU A 69 -2.55 -4.09 -1.98
CA GLU A 69 -3.60 -3.83 -1.00
C GLU A 69 -4.46 -5.08 -0.77
N HIS A 70 -4.80 -5.77 -1.84
CA HIS A 70 -5.58 -6.99 -1.71
C HIS A 70 -4.82 -8.02 -0.88
N LEU A 71 -3.53 -8.17 -1.16
CA LEU A 71 -2.70 -9.09 -0.39
C LEU A 71 -2.62 -8.66 1.07
N LEU A 72 -2.49 -7.36 1.32
CA LEU A 72 -2.43 -6.85 2.68
C LEU A 72 -3.73 -7.13 3.44
N ILE A 73 -4.87 -7.01 2.78
CA ILE A 73 -6.16 -7.31 3.40
C ILE A 73 -6.20 -8.78 3.84
N LEU A 74 -5.71 -9.68 2.97
CA LEU A 74 -5.66 -11.10 3.32
C LEU A 74 -4.68 -11.34 4.46
N ILE A 75 -3.53 -10.68 4.43
CA ILE A 75 -2.54 -10.82 5.50
C ILE A 75 -3.11 -10.33 6.83
N LYS A 76 -3.82 -9.20 6.82
CA LYS A 76 -4.45 -8.68 8.04
C LYS A 76 -5.47 -9.66 8.59
N ALA A 77 -6.29 -10.20 7.71
CA ALA A 77 -7.32 -11.16 8.13
C ALA A 77 -6.67 -12.37 8.79
N LEU A 78 -5.57 -12.87 8.23
CA LEU A 78 -4.88 -14.02 8.79
C LEU A 78 -4.12 -13.65 10.06
N ALA A 79 -3.56 -12.43 10.12
CA ALA A 79 -2.80 -11.99 11.28
C ALA A 79 -3.66 -11.94 12.54
N HIS A 80 -4.97 -11.71 12.39
CA HIS A 80 -5.88 -11.72 13.54
C HIS A 80 -5.81 -13.05 14.30
N LYS A 81 -5.55 -14.15 13.59
CA LYS A 81 -5.42 -15.46 14.24
C LYS A 81 -4.23 -15.53 15.18
N TYR A 82 -3.22 -14.73 14.91
CA TYR A 82 -1.96 -14.80 15.66
C TYR A 82 -1.82 -13.68 16.67
N VAL A 83 -2.80 -12.79 16.75
CA VAL A 83 -2.84 -11.79 17.81
C VAL A 83 -3.28 -12.50 19.07
N VAL A 84 -2.42 -12.42 20.09
CA VAL A 84 -2.72 -13.09 21.35
C VAL A 84 -3.78 -12.31 22.09
N SER A 85 -4.86 -13.01 22.41
CA SER A 85 -5.93 -12.44 23.20
C SER A 85 -5.66 -12.81 24.64
N GLU A 86 -5.36 -11.83 25.43
CA GLU A 86 -5.10 -12.07 26.86
C GLU A 86 -6.36 -11.92 27.66
#